data_aa6e1005452465a6890c167bd0113dae
#
_entry.id   aa6e1005452465a6890c167bd0113dae
#
_cell.length_a   1.000
_cell.length_b   1.000
_cell.length_c   1.000
_cell.angle_alpha   90.00
_cell.angle_beta   90.00
_cell.angle_gamma   90.00
#
_symmetry.space_group_name_H-M   'P 1'
#
loop_
_entity.id
_entity.type
_entity.pdbx_description
1 polymer ?
#
loop_
_entity_poly.entity_id
_entity_poly.type
_entity_poly.pdbx_seq_one_letter_code
_entity_poly.pdbx_strand_id
1 'polypeptide(L)'
;KVALMNCSKGAAAPGGSLTVVLNAIRVLQPKAVFSVGTCISLGLEKAKMGDVVISSKLSTAEGFKTPGSPLLGNLVRDAPYGWDAPLKNPDEWEVKVHCDGDILSQSMREKCRYDDICERYPGAVAIETEGEGILSLKIALG
;
A
#
# COMPACT_ATOMS: atom_id res chain seq x y z
N LYS A 1 13.33 -18.01 0.57
CA LYS A 1 13.82 -17.15 1.66
C LYS A 1 13.05 -15.84 1.61
N VAL A 2 12.68 -15.27 2.77
CA VAL A 2 12.02 -13.98 2.93
C VAL A 2 12.98 -13.08 3.72
N ALA A 3 13.09 -11.81 3.30
CA ALA A 3 13.77 -10.77 4.04
C ALA A 3 12.73 -9.71 4.47
N LEU A 4 12.72 -9.37 5.75
CA LEU A 4 11.90 -8.29 6.30
C LEU A 4 12.79 -7.07 6.52
N MET A 5 12.33 -5.92 6.03
CA MET A 5 13.06 -4.66 6.15
C MET A 5 12.14 -3.59 6.70
N ASN A 6 12.61 -2.84 7.69
CA ASN A 6 11.89 -1.71 8.25
C ASN A 6 12.26 -0.43 7.49
N CYS A 7 11.25 0.38 7.18
CA CYS A 7 11.43 1.71 6.60
C CYS A 7 11.03 2.78 7.60
N SER A 8 11.69 3.93 7.53
CA SER A 8 11.22 5.15 8.20
C SER A 8 9.95 5.66 7.53
N LYS A 9 9.15 6.43 8.24
CA LYS A 9 7.94 7.05 7.72
C LYS A 9 8.26 7.98 6.55
N GLY A 10 7.52 7.83 5.45
CA GLY A 10 7.65 8.63 4.24
C GLY A 10 8.64 8.05 3.23
N ALA A 11 8.30 8.15 1.94
CA ALA A 11 9.07 7.54 0.86
C ALA A 11 10.48 8.12 0.73
N ALA A 12 10.61 9.45 0.74
CA ALA A 12 11.86 10.18 0.52
C ALA A 12 12.60 10.57 1.81
N ALA A 13 12.12 10.13 2.98
CA ALA A 13 12.80 10.40 4.25
C ALA A 13 14.11 9.60 4.36
N PRO A 14 15.07 10.03 5.19
CA PRO A 14 16.24 9.21 5.52
C PRO A 14 15.82 7.84 6.05
N GLY A 15 16.25 6.76 5.40
CA GLY A 15 15.80 5.40 5.68
C GLY A 15 14.35 5.11 5.25
N GLY A 16 13.74 5.96 4.44
CA GLY A 16 12.42 5.76 3.86
C GLY A 16 12.39 4.68 2.78
N SER A 17 11.20 4.35 2.32
CA SER A 17 10.97 3.20 1.42
C SER A 17 11.81 3.28 0.13
N LEU A 18 12.00 4.46 -0.44
CA LEU A 18 12.81 4.63 -1.65
C LEU A 18 14.23 4.11 -1.46
N THR A 19 14.93 4.56 -0.42
CA THR A 19 16.32 4.17 -0.15
C THR A 19 16.42 2.71 0.25
N VAL A 20 15.53 2.24 1.13
CA VAL A 20 15.56 0.87 1.65
C VAL A 20 15.29 -0.14 0.54
N VAL A 21 14.27 0.07 -0.29
CA VAL A 21 13.91 -0.85 -1.37
C VAL A 21 14.97 -0.84 -2.47
N LEU A 22 15.56 0.33 -2.80
CA LEU A 22 16.64 0.43 -3.78
C LEU A 22 17.87 -0.39 -3.36
N ASN A 23 18.26 -0.29 -2.10
CA ASN A 23 19.36 -1.07 -1.55
C ASN A 23 19.03 -2.57 -1.51
N ALA A 24 17.80 -2.92 -1.11
CA ALA A 24 17.34 -4.30 -1.09
C ALA A 24 17.38 -4.96 -2.48
N ILE A 25 16.92 -4.26 -3.51
CA ILE A 25 16.94 -4.77 -4.89
C ILE A 25 18.37 -5.01 -5.35
N ARG A 26 19.28 -4.07 -5.08
CA ARG A 26 20.70 -4.20 -5.48
C ARG A 26 21.40 -5.39 -4.81
N VAL A 27 21.13 -5.62 -3.53
CA VAL A 27 21.84 -6.63 -2.74
C VAL A 27 21.17 -8.00 -2.81
N LEU A 28 19.82 -8.02 -2.69
CA LEU A 28 19.07 -9.26 -2.52
C LEU A 28 18.50 -9.80 -3.83
N GLN A 29 18.37 -8.96 -4.86
CA GLN A 29 17.75 -9.30 -6.14
C GLN A 29 16.44 -10.07 -5.96
N PRO A 30 15.45 -9.51 -5.24
CA PRO A 30 14.25 -10.21 -4.86
C PRO A 30 13.37 -10.50 -6.08
N LYS A 31 12.68 -11.64 -6.07
CA LYS A 31 11.68 -11.99 -7.09
C LYS A 31 10.37 -11.19 -6.95
N ALA A 32 10.07 -10.74 -5.75
CA ALA A 32 8.91 -9.91 -5.44
C ALA A 32 9.20 -9.02 -4.25
N VAL A 33 8.58 -7.85 -4.23
CA VAL A 33 8.60 -6.89 -3.11
C VAL A 33 7.17 -6.64 -2.67
N PHE A 34 6.92 -6.78 -1.37
CA PHE A 34 5.65 -6.46 -0.74
C PHE A 34 5.85 -5.25 0.17
N SER A 35 5.05 -4.23 -0.01
CA SER A 35 4.93 -3.14 0.94
C SER A 35 3.83 -3.46 1.93
N VAL A 36 4.17 -3.47 3.20
CA VAL A 36 3.23 -3.69 4.29
C VAL A 36 3.31 -2.52 5.24
N GLY A 37 2.19 -1.88 5.51
CA GLY A 37 2.15 -0.70 6.37
C GLY A 37 0.74 -0.42 6.87
N THR A 38 0.58 0.74 7.48
CA THR A 38 -0.73 1.26 7.91
C THR A 38 -1.18 2.34 6.96
N CYS A 39 -2.49 2.44 6.78
CA CYS A 39 -3.12 3.46 5.94
C CYS A 39 -4.30 4.10 6.67
N ILE A 40 -4.74 5.23 6.16
CA ILE A 40 -5.94 5.93 6.63
C ILE A 40 -7.03 5.66 5.59
N SER A 41 -8.19 5.19 6.05
CA SER A 41 -9.36 5.01 5.18
C SER A 41 -9.87 6.37 4.66
N LEU A 42 -10.27 6.40 3.40
CA LEU A 42 -10.90 7.54 2.75
C LEU A 42 -12.45 7.44 2.76
N GLY A 43 -12.98 6.95 3.87
CA GLY A 43 -14.41 6.84 4.15
C GLY A 43 -14.75 5.54 4.87
N LEU A 44 -15.60 5.64 5.89
CA LEU A 44 -16.05 4.47 6.67
C LEU A 44 -16.86 3.48 5.82
N GLU A 45 -17.48 3.97 4.75
CA GLU A 45 -18.20 3.17 3.76
C GLU A 45 -17.25 2.37 2.86
N LYS A 46 -15.99 2.80 2.74
CA LYS A 46 -14.96 2.16 1.91
C LYS A 46 -14.17 1.11 2.70
N ALA A 47 -13.69 1.46 3.87
CA ALA A 47 -12.97 0.56 4.76
C ALA A 47 -13.09 1.03 6.22
N LYS A 48 -13.20 0.09 7.16
CA LYS A 48 -13.27 0.35 8.59
C LYS A 48 -11.90 0.17 9.25
N MET A 49 -11.78 0.66 10.47
CA MET A 49 -10.60 0.39 11.30
C MET A 49 -10.45 -1.12 11.52
N GLY A 50 -9.26 -1.63 11.28
CA GLY A 50 -8.94 -3.06 11.36
C GLY A 50 -9.04 -3.80 10.02
N ASP A 51 -9.71 -3.23 9.02
CA ASP A 51 -9.73 -3.81 7.68
C ASP A 51 -8.34 -3.84 7.04
N VAL A 52 -8.14 -4.78 6.13
CA VAL A 52 -6.94 -4.91 5.33
C VAL A 52 -7.23 -4.48 3.90
N VAL A 53 -6.40 -3.60 3.36
CA VAL A 53 -6.50 -3.17 1.96
C VAL A 53 -5.29 -3.69 1.19
N ILE A 54 -5.54 -4.56 0.22
CA ILE A 54 -4.54 -5.02 -0.75
C ILE A 54 -4.75 -4.21 -2.02
N SER A 55 -3.78 -3.38 -2.35
CA SER A 55 -3.92 -2.46 -3.48
C SER A 55 -4.01 -3.20 -4.81
N SER A 56 -5.09 -2.98 -5.55
CA SER A 56 -5.20 -3.36 -6.95
C SER A 56 -4.33 -2.44 -7.82
N LYS A 57 -4.23 -1.18 -7.42
CA LYS A 57 -3.46 -0.15 -8.08
C LYS A 57 -2.99 0.89 -7.07
N LEU A 58 -1.73 1.26 -7.14
CA LEU A 58 -1.16 2.37 -6.40
C LEU A 58 -1.20 3.63 -7.27
N SER A 59 -1.73 4.71 -6.72
CA SER A 59 -1.78 6.03 -7.36
C SER A 59 -0.96 7.03 -6.55
N THR A 60 -0.28 7.98 -7.21
CA THR A 60 0.38 9.10 -6.54
C THR A 60 -0.41 10.39 -6.71
N ALA A 61 -0.14 11.37 -5.88
CA ALA A 61 -0.73 12.70 -5.97
C ALA A 61 -0.41 13.41 -7.30
N GLU A 62 0.72 13.08 -7.93
CA GLU A 62 1.11 13.61 -9.24
C GLU A 62 0.41 12.88 -10.41
N GLY A 63 -0.46 11.93 -10.14
CA GLY A 63 -1.25 11.24 -11.15
C GLY A 63 -0.61 9.98 -11.74
N PHE A 64 0.55 9.55 -11.26
CA PHE A 64 1.12 8.26 -11.65
C PHE A 64 0.25 7.13 -11.10
N LYS A 65 0.00 6.13 -11.94
CA LYS A 65 -0.78 4.94 -11.59
C LYS A 65 0.00 3.70 -11.95
N THR A 66 0.17 2.81 -10.98
CA THR A 66 0.83 1.53 -11.20
C THR A 66 -0.07 0.39 -10.75
N PRO A 67 -0.44 -0.52 -11.65
CA PRO A 67 -1.17 -1.72 -11.27
C PRO A 67 -0.30 -2.65 -10.42
N GLY A 68 -0.95 -3.46 -9.60
CA GLY A 68 -0.30 -4.58 -8.92
C GLY A 68 0.37 -5.54 -9.92
N SER A 69 1.28 -6.36 -9.43
CA SER A 69 1.95 -7.34 -10.30
C SER A 69 0.97 -8.39 -10.82
N PRO A 70 0.85 -8.58 -12.13
CA PRO A 70 -0.01 -9.64 -12.69
C PRO A 70 0.39 -11.04 -12.22
N LEU A 71 1.68 -11.25 -11.91
CA LEU A 71 2.21 -12.52 -11.40
C LEU A 71 1.70 -12.87 -10.00
N LEU A 72 1.27 -11.87 -9.23
CA LEU A 72 0.75 -12.02 -7.89
C LEU A 72 -0.79 -11.91 -7.84
N GLY A 73 -1.45 -11.77 -8.97
CA GLY A 73 -2.90 -11.58 -9.07
C GLY A 73 -3.71 -12.67 -8.39
N ASN A 74 -3.31 -13.93 -8.52
CA ASN A 74 -3.98 -15.05 -7.84
C ASN A 74 -3.81 -14.98 -6.32
N LEU A 75 -2.61 -14.66 -5.85
CA LEU A 75 -2.35 -14.51 -4.41
C LEU A 75 -3.20 -13.41 -3.81
N VAL A 76 -3.34 -12.28 -4.50
CA VAL A 76 -4.17 -11.16 -4.06
C VAL A 76 -5.65 -11.54 -4.04
N ARG A 77 -6.13 -12.15 -5.12
CA ARG A 77 -7.54 -12.56 -5.23
C ARG A 77 -7.92 -13.61 -4.17
N ASP A 78 -7.01 -14.51 -3.84
CA ASP A 78 -7.29 -15.60 -2.91
C ASP A 78 -7.01 -15.23 -1.45
N ALA A 79 -6.42 -14.05 -1.19
CA ALA A 79 -6.11 -13.57 0.15
C ALA A 79 -7.31 -13.54 1.12
N PRO A 80 -8.55 -13.16 0.71
CA PRO A 80 -9.70 -13.15 1.61
C PRO A 80 -10.11 -14.55 2.11
N TYR A 81 -9.75 -15.62 1.40
CA TYR A 81 -10.28 -16.96 1.65
C TYR A 81 -9.42 -17.82 2.57
N GLY A 82 -8.24 -17.40 2.92
CA GLY A 82 -7.31 -18.17 3.72
C GLY A 82 -6.84 -17.48 5.00
N TRP A 83 -7.51 -16.41 5.39
CA TRP A 83 -7.05 -15.61 6.51
C TRP A 83 -7.95 -15.73 7.73
N ASP A 84 -7.42 -16.42 8.74
CA ASP A 84 -7.93 -16.28 10.10
C ASP A 84 -7.24 -15.06 10.74
N ALA A 85 -8.01 -14.02 11.00
CA ALA A 85 -7.47 -12.83 11.65
C ALA A 85 -6.89 -13.20 13.03
N PRO A 86 -5.62 -12.92 13.33
CA PRO A 86 -4.99 -13.26 14.60
C PRO A 86 -5.41 -12.29 15.72
N LEU A 87 -6.68 -11.92 15.77
CA LEU A 87 -7.24 -11.04 16.78
C LEU A 87 -7.64 -11.83 18.01
N LYS A 88 -7.43 -11.26 19.20
CA LYS A 88 -7.81 -11.90 20.47
C LYS A 88 -9.31 -12.19 20.56
N ASN A 89 -10.14 -11.40 19.89
CA ASN A 89 -11.59 -11.54 19.84
C ASN A 89 -12.07 -11.34 18.40
N PRO A 90 -11.90 -12.33 17.50
CA PRO A 90 -12.31 -12.19 16.10
C PRO A 90 -13.81 -11.91 15.91
N ASP A 91 -14.65 -12.36 16.86
CA ASP A 91 -16.10 -12.16 16.83
C ASP A 91 -16.53 -10.70 17.08
N GLU A 92 -15.67 -9.90 17.71
CA GLU A 92 -15.95 -8.48 17.98
C GLU A 92 -15.55 -7.56 16.81
N TRP A 93 -14.68 -8.04 15.92
CA TRP A 93 -14.14 -7.25 14.82
C TRP A 93 -14.35 -8.00 13.51
N GLU A 94 -15.41 -7.70 12.81
CA GLU A 94 -15.61 -8.16 11.43
C GLU A 94 -14.57 -7.50 10.51
N VAL A 95 -13.38 -8.08 10.44
CA VAL A 95 -12.30 -7.62 9.58
C VAL A 95 -12.58 -8.03 8.14
N LYS A 96 -12.54 -7.07 7.22
CA LYS A 96 -12.64 -7.32 5.78
C LYS A 96 -11.31 -7.16 5.08
N VAL A 97 -11.09 -7.98 4.05
CA VAL A 97 -9.94 -7.84 3.15
C VAL A 97 -10.45 -7.28 1.82
N HIS A 98 -10.03 -6.07 1.51
CA HIS A 98 -10.36 -5.38 0.26
C HIS A 98 -9.25 -5.62 -0.76
N CYS A 99 -9.58 -6.21 -1.91
CA CYS A 99 -8.59 -6.57 -2.95
C CYS A 99 -8.74 -5.76 -4.24
N ASP A 100 -9.75 -4.92 -4.33
CA ASP A 100 -10.15 -4.17 -5.54
C ASP A 100 -10.03 -2.65 -5.39
N GLY A 101 -9.58 -2.18 -4.22
CA GLY A 101 -9.43 -0.76 -3.94
C GLY A 101 -8.08 -0.19 -4.39
N ASP A 102 -8.10 1.07 -4.81
CA ASP A 102 -6.88 1.82 -5.05
C ASP A 102 -6.31 2.36 -3.74
N ILE A 103 -5.00 2.33 -3.59
CA ILE A 103 -4.31 3.05 -2.52
C ILE A 103 -3.67 4.30 -3.11
N LEU A 104 -3.92 5.45 -2.48
CA LEU A 104 -3.24 6.70 -2.79
C LEU A 104 -1.97 6.81 -1.95
N SER A 105 -0.82 6.90 -2.60
CA SER A 105 0.43 7.24 -1.93
C SER A 105 0.70 8.73 -2.05
N GLN A 106 0.82 9.39 -0.92
CA GLN A 106 1.03 10.83 -0.87
C GLN A 106 2.07 11.20 0.17
N SER A 107 3.02 12.04 -0.22
CA SER A 107 3.97 12.62 0.73
C SER A 107 3.25 13.50 1.74
N MET A 108 3.63 13.37 3.03
CA MET A 108 3.09 14.18 4.13
C MET A 108 3.39 15.70 4.00
N ARG A 109 4.13 16.12 2.98
CA ARG A 109 4.47 17.53 2.75
C ARG A 109 3.32 18.32 2.12
N GLU A 110 2.38 17.66 1.48
CA GLU A 110 1.22 18.33 0.89
C GLU A 110 0.07 18.34 1.89
N LYS A 111 -0.33 19.52 2.32
CA LYS A 111 -1.55 19.76 3.10
C LYS A 111 -2.76 19.70 2.16
N CYS A 112 -3.10 18.52 1.67
CA CYS A 112 -4.36 18.33 0.97
C CYS A 112 -5.49 18.20 2.00
N ARG A 113 -6.60 18.90 1.74
CA ARG A 113 -7.82 18.70 2.53
C ARG A 113 -8.40 17.33 2.16
N TYR A 114 -8.98 16.66 3.16
CA TYR A 114 -9.61 15.36 2.98
C TYR A 114 -10.66 15.35 1.85
N ASP A 115 -11.51 16.39 1.82
CA ASP A 115 -12.56 16.54 0.81
C ASP A 115 -11.99 16.62 -0.61
N ASP A 116 -10.90 17.40 -0.79
CA ASP A 116 -10.23 17.55 -2.09
C ASP A 116 -9.61 16.21 -2.57
N ILE A 117 -9.14 15.37 -1.64
CA ILE A 117 -8.60 14.05 -1.96
C ILE A 117 -9.71 13.12 -2.43
N CYS A 118 -10.83 13.07 -1.70
CA CYS A 118 -11.96 12.20 -2.03
C CYS A 118 -12.57 12.57 -3.39
N GLU A 119 -12.67 13.85 -3.69
CA GLU A 119 -13.18 14.33 -4.96
C GLU A 119 -12.25 14.02 -6.13
N ARG A 120 -10.94 14.24 -5.94
CA ARG A 120 -9.93 14.00 -6.97
C ARG A 120 -9.65 12.52 -7.24
N TYR A 121 -9.76 11.69 -6.20
CA TYR A 121 -9.47 10.26 -6.26
C TYR A 121 -10.65 9.40 -5.77
N PRO A 122 -11.79 9.41 -6.46
CA PRO A 122 -13.02 8.73 -5.99
C PRO A 122 -12.85 7.21 -5.84
N GLY A 123 -11.95 6.60 -6.63
CA GLY A 123 -11.63 5.17 -6.55
C GLY A 123 -10.67 4.78 -5.44
N ALA A 124 -10.07 5.76 -4.75
CA ALA A 124 -9.15 5.45 -3.67
C ALA A 124 -9.92 5.04 -2.40
N VAL A 125 -9.50 3.93 -1.81
CA VAL A 125 -10.05 3.37 -0.57
C VAL A 125 -9.26 3.86 0.63
N ALA A 126 -7.95 4.00 0.47
CA ALA A 126 -7.05 4.38 1.54
C ALA A 126 -5.91 5.27 1.04
N ILE A 127 -5.29 5.97 1.98
CA ILE A 127 -4.09 6.80 1.76
C ILE A 127 -2.95 6.34 2.67
N GLU A 128 -1.73 6.32 2.14
CA GLU A 128 -0.50 5.99 2.86
C GLU A 128 0.67 6.86 2.36
N THR A 129 1.86 6.72 2.92
CA THR A 129 2.99 7.65 2.68
C THR A 129 4.28 7.00 2.17
N GLU A 130 4.32 5.69 2.02
CA GLU A 130 5.54 4.90 1.73
C GLU A 130 5.58 4.32 0.31
N GLY A 131 4.44 4.05 -0.29
CA GLY A 131 4.32 3.35 -1.59
C GLY A 131 4.91 4.10 -2.77
N GLU A 132 4.94 5.43 -2.72
CA GLU A 132 5.57 6.27 -3.73
C GLU A 132 7.05 5.89 -3.95
N GLY A 133 7.78 5.53 -2.88
CA GLY A 133 9.16 5.09 -2.98
C GLY A 133 9.32 3.78 -3.75
N ILE A 134 8.33 2.90 -3.72
CA ILE A 134 8.34 1.64 -4.46
C ILE A 134 7.99 1.88 -5.93
N LEU A 135 7.04 2.78 -6.20
CA LEU A 135 6.69 3.22 -7.56
C LEU A 135 7.87 3.82 -8.31
N SER A 136 8.58 4.73 -7.68
CA SER A 136 9.72 5.43 -8.27
C SER A 136 10.82 4.46 -8.73
N LEU A 137 10.95 3.31 -8.07
CA LEU A 137 11.91 2.27 -8.46
C LEU A 137 11.49 1.50 -9.70
N LYS A 138 10.19 1.26 -9.90
CA LYS A 138 9.70 0.60 -11.12
C LYS A 138 9.99 1.45 -12.35
N ILE A 139 9.94 2.77 -12.22
CA ILE A 139 10.28 3.73 -13.29
C ILE A 139 11.79 3.75 -13.53
N ALA A 140 12.62 3.60 -12.50
CA ALA A 140 14.07 3.67 -12.60
C ALA A 140 14.73 2.37 -13.11
N LEU A 141 14.06 1.23 -12.99
CA LEU A 141 14.58 -0.08 -13.41
C LEU A 141 13.99 -0.56 -14.74
N GLY A 142 13.02 0.21 -15.33
CA GLY A 142 12.43 0.14 -16.68
C GLY A 142 12.08 -1.15 -17.20
#